data_df2f03421541e464ca182c8628f004c5
#
_entry.id   df2f03421541e464ca182c8628f004c5
#
_cell.length_a   1.000
_cell.length_b   1.000
_cell.length_c   1.000
_cell.angle_alpha   90.00
_cell.angle_beta   90.00
_cell.angle_gamma   90.00
#
_symmetry.space_group_name_H-M   'P 1'
#
loop_
_entity.id
_entity.type
_entity.pdbx_description
1 polymer ?
#
loop_
_entity_poly.entity_id
_entity_poly.type
_entity_poly.pdbx_seq_one_letter_code
_entity_poly.pdbx_strand_id
1 'polypeptide(L)'
;MSVRLQKAVADAGICSRRKAELLIESGRVFLNDKKARLGDKLEAGDKIFIDGKEIKLTPSKKRLIIYHKPIGEICSKSGYGKPTVFDNLPILKNSRWVALGRLDINTSGLLLFSNDGVLANKIIHPKKQVEREYLARIRGKPSEKDLEKLLKGIKIEKDFLKFTDIVRAVSYTHLTLP
;
A
#
# COMPACT_ATOMS: atom_id res chain seq x y z
N MET A 1 4.05 -23.92 9.64
CA MET A 1 3.50 -23.20 8.47
C MET A 1 4.67 -22.66 7.68
N SER A 2 4.79 -23.05 6.41
CA SER A 2 5.86 -22.52 5.54
C SER A 2 5.47 -21.17 4.96
N VAL A 3 6.40 -20.22 4.91
CA VAL A 3 6.20 -18.86 4.39
C VAL A 3 7.18 -18.61 3.26
N ARG A 4 6.77 -18.01 2.14
CA ARG A 4 7.69 -17.64 1.05
C ARG A 4 8.80 -16.73 1.58
N LEU A 5 10.04 -17.01 1.20
CA LEU A 5 11.23 -16.33 1.70
C LEU A 5 11.16 -14.80 1.52
N GLN A 6 10.80 -14.31 0.31
CA GLN A 6 10.63 -12.87 0.06
C GLN A 6 9.57 -12.21 0.94
N LYS A 7 8.53 -12.98 1.36
CA LYS A 7 7.52 -12.48 2.29
C LYS A 7 8.12 -12.36 3.69
N ALA A 8 8.85 -13.36 4.16
CA ALA A 8 9.49 -13.33 5.48
C ALA A 8 10.48 -12.17 5.61
N VAL A 9 11.33 -11.93 4.61
CA VAL A 9 12.26 -10.80 4.55
C VAL A 9 11.52 -9.46 4.58
N ALA A 10 10.39 -9.35 3.87
CA ALA A 10 9.59 -8.13 3.86
C ALA A 10 8.84 -7.90 5.18
N ASP A 11 8.33 -8.95 5.80
CA ASP A 11 7.62 -8.89 7.08
C ASP A 11 8.60 -8.52 8.23
N ALA A 12 9.89 -8.92 8.13
CA ALA A 12 10.96 -8.48 9.03
C ALA A 12 11.38 -7.01 8.85
N GLY A 13 10.78 -6.29 7.89
CA GLY A 13 11.03 -4.87 7.69
C GLY A 13 12.26 -4.52 6.85
N ILE A 14 13.02 -5.52 6.38
CA ILE A 14 14.30 -5.31 5.68
C ILE A 14 14.09 -4.56 4.36
N CYS A 15 13.16 -5.01 3.52
CA CYS A 15 12.86 -4.38 2.24
C CYS A 15 11.45 -4.76 1.72
N SER A 16 11.07 -4.30 0.52
CA SER A 16 9.83 -4.74 -0.12
C SER A 16 9.97 -6.18 -0.65
N ARG A 17 8.85 -6.88 -0.86
CA ARG A 17 8.86 -8.24 -1.45
C ARG A 17 9.61 -8.28 -2.79
N ARG A 18 9.35 -7.32 -3.69
CA ARG A 18 10.05 -7.19 -4.97
C ARG A 18 11.55 -6.96 -4.80
N LYS A 19 11.95 -6.13 -3.84
CA LYS A 19 13.38 -5.92 -3.56
C LYS A 19 14.01 -7.17 -2.94
N ALA A 20 13.29 -7.93 -2.12
CA ALA A 20 13.73 -9.21 -1.61
C ALA A 20 13.92 -10.25 -2.75
N GLU A 21 13.03 -10.29 -3.72
CA GLU A 21 13.16 -11.11 -4.92
C GLU A 21 14.44 -10.76 -5.68
N LEU A 22 14.71 -9.49 -5.94
CA LEU A 22 15.97 -9.04 -6.57
C LEU A 22 17.22 -9.42 -5.76
N LEU A 23 17.17 -9.36 -4.42
CA LEU A 23 18.27 -9.80 -3.57
C LEU A 23 18.48 -11.32 -3.66
N ILE A 24 17.42 -12.10 -3.75
CA ILE A 24 17.49 -13.55 -3.95
C ILE A 24 18.10 -13.88 -5.32
N GLU A 25 17.61 -13.26 -6.40
CA GLU A 25 18.11 -13.45 -7.76
C GLU A 25 19.60 -13.07 -7.90
N SER A 26 20.00 -11.97 -7.25
CA SER A 26 21.42 -11.56 -7.23
C SER A 26 22.31 -12.43 -6.33
N GLY A 27 21.72 -13.44 -5.67
CA GLY A 27 22.45 -14.41 -4.85
C GLY A 27 22.98 -13.84 -3.54
N ARG A 28 22.41 -12.77 -3.04
CA ARG A 28 22.77 -12.11 -1.79
C ARG A 28 22.05 -12.68 -0.57
N VAL A 29 21.07 -13.59 -0.80
CA VAL A 29 20.26 -14.21 0.25
C VAL A 29 20.61 -15.67 0.38
N PHE A 30 20.83 -16.12 1.61
CA PHE A 30 21.05 -17.51 1.96
C PHE A 30 19.98 -17.97 2.94
N LEU A 31 19.51 -19.19 2.74
CA LEU A 31 18.63 -19.91 3.65
C LEU A 31 19.44 -21.02 4.28
N ASN A 32 19.72 -20.91 5.57
CA ASN A 32 20.74 -21.71 6.25
C ASN A 32 22.10 -21.57 5.52
N ASP A 33 22.70 -22.67 5.10
CA ASP A 33 24.00 -22.69 4.41
C ASP A 33 23.87 -22.70 2.88
N LYS A 34 22.65 -22.59 2.33
CA LYS A 34 22.39 -22.69 0.89
C LYS A 34 21.97 -21.34 0.31
N LYS A 35 22.48 -21.04 -0.88
CA LYS A 35 22.04 -19.88 -1.65
C LYS A 35 20.55 -20.02 -1.99
N ALA A 36 19.77 -19.02 -1.58
CA ALA A 36 18.33 -19.02 -1.78
C ALA A 36 17.94 -18.82 -3.25
N ARG A 37 16.80 -19.39 -3.64
CA ARG A 37 16.19 -19.26 -4.97
C ARG A 37 14.79 -18.68 -4.86
N LEU A 38 14.30 -18.09 -5.96
CA LEU A 38 12.90 -17.66 -6.03
C LEU A 38 11.98 -18.85 -5.84
N GLY A 39 10.99 -18.68 -4.95
CA GLY A 39 10.05 -19.74 -4.62
C GLY A 39 10.38 -20.50 -3.34
N ASP A 40 11.59 -20.36 -2.81
CA ASP A 40 11.96 -20.98 -1.54
C ASP A 40 11.04 -20.54 -0.42
N LYS A 41 10.80 -21.46 0.49
CA LYS A 41 9.95 -21.27 1.64
C LYS A 41 10.78 -21.39 2.91
N LEU A 42 10.46 -20.56 3.85
CA LEU A 42 11.03 -20.58 5.20
C LEU A 42 10.19 -21.50 6.07
N GLU A 43 10.85 -22.36 6.83
CA GLU A 43 10.25 -23.23 7.84
C GLU A 43 10.67 -22.77 9.26
N ALA A 44 10.07 -23.40 10.26
CA ALA A 44 10.44 -23.11 11.65
C ALA A 44 11.88 -23.58 11.94
N GLY A 45 12.69 -22.71 12.48
CA GLY A 45 14.10 -23.01 12.78
C GLY A 45 15.08 -22.60 11.69
N ASP A 46 14.60 -22.27 10.49
CA ASP A 46 15.48 -21.79 9.42
C ASP A 46 16.08 -20.41 9.75
N LYS A 47 17.32 -20.20 9.27
CA LYS A 47 18.04 -18.94 9.37
C LYS A 47 18.16 -18.28 8.02
N ILE A 48 17.94 -16.98 7.98
CA ILE A 48 18.11 -16.18 6.76
C ILE A 48 19.34 -15.30 6.92
N PHE A 49 20.18 -15.28 5.89
CA PHE A 49 21.33 -14.37 5.82
C PHE A 49 21.19 -13.49 4.58
N ILE A 50 21.46 -12.20 4.74
CA ILE A 50 21.53 -11.24 3.62
C ILE A 50 22.88 -10.54 3.73
N ASP A 51 23.69 -10.61 2.67
CA ASP A 51 25.06 -10.08 2.65
C ASP A 51 25.90 -10.55 3.85
N GLY A 52 25.78 -11.82 4.20
CA GLY A 52 26.49 -12.44 5.32
C GLY A 52 25.96 -12.10 6.72
N LYS A 53 24.92 -11.24 6.84
CA LYS A 53 24.32 -10.88 8.13
C LYS A 53 23.05 -11.69 8.37
N GLU A 54 22.95 -12.32 9.55
CA GLU A 54 21.75 -13.04 9.98
C GLU A 54 20.59 -12.06 10.20
N ILE A 55 19.44 -12.36 9.62
CA ILE A 55 18.21 -11.61 9.76
C ILE A 55 17.32 -12.26 10.81
N LYS A 56 17.16 -11.60 11.94
CA LYS A 56 16.28 -12.07 13.02
C LYS A 56 14.82 -11.80 12.65
N LEU A 57 14.04 -12.87 12.56
CA LEU A 57 12.60 -12.82 12.28
C LEU A 57 11.84 -12.65 13.60
N THR A 58 11.95 -11.50 14.21
CA THR A 58 11.24 -11.21 15.46
C THR A 58 9.80 -10.78 15.14
N PRO A 59 8.79 -11.44 15.69
CA PRO A 59 7.41 -11.01 15.54
C PRO A 59 7.24 -9.56 16.00
N SER A 60 6.67 -8.72 15.16
CA SER A 60 6.35 -7.34 15.51
C SER A 60 4.88 -7.21 15.88
N LYS A 61 4.55 -6.35 16.86
CA LYS A 61 3.16 -6.04 17.19
C LYS A 61 2.49 -5.43 15.95
N LYS A 62 1.34 -5.98 15.58
CA LYS A 62 0.53 -5.45 14.47
C LYS A 62 0.00 -4.07 14.81
N ARG A 63 0.14 -3.15 13.88
CA ARG A 63 -0.28 -1.76 14.01
C ARG A 63 -1.04 -1.32 12.76
N LEU A 64 -2.00 -0.43 12.98
CA LEU A 64 -2.75 0.28 11.96
C LEU A 64 -2.71 1.76 12.31
N ILE A 65 -2.48 2.61 11.30
CA ILE A 65 -2.54 4.07 11.43
C ILE A 65 -3.55 4.60 10.44
N ILE A 66 -4.36 5.53 10.93
CA ILE A 66 -5.20 6.41 10.13
C ILE A 66 -4.39 7.69 9.90
N TYR A 67 -4.23 8.09 8.65
CA TYR A 67 -3.45 9.24 8.24
C TYR A 67 -4.29 10.14 7.35
N HIS A 68 -4.38 11.41 7.71
CA HIS A 68 -4.95 12.43 6.83
C HIS A 68 -3.82 12.94 5.92
N LYS A 69 -3.77 12.42 4.69
CA LYS A 69 -2.76 12.85 3.72
C LYS A 69 -3.03 14.29 3.28
N PRO A 70 -2.11 15.22 3.44
CA PRO A 70 -2.21 16.56 2.86
C PRO A 70 -1.91 16.55 1.35
N ILE A 71 -2.25 17.63 0.68
CA ILE A 71 -1.76 17.92 -0.68
C ILE A 71 -0.23 18.12 -0.64
N GLY A 72 0.46 17.70 -1.70
CA GLY A 72 1.91 17.87 -1.84
C GLY A 72 2.74 16.67 -1.45
N GLU A 73 2.20 15.71 -0.69
CA GLU A 73 2.91 14.48 -0.36
C GLU A 73 2.69 13.37 -1.40
N ILE A 74 3.72 12.55 -1.61
CA ILE A 74 3.69 11.41 -2.53
C ILE A 74 3.51 10.10 -1.76
N CYS A 75 2.62 9.24 -2.24
CA CYS A 75 2.42 7.87 -1.72
C CYS A 75 3.51 6.89 -2.22
N SER A 76 4.77 7.27 -2.11
CA SER A 76 5.93 6.46 -2.49
C SER A 76 7.04 6.64 -1.47
N LYS A 77 7.88 5.62 -1.29
CA LYS A 77 9.11 5.74 -0.48
C LYS A 77 10.21 6.53 -1.18
N SER A 78 10.18 6.57 -2.52
CA SER A 78 11.07 7.41 -3.31
C SER A 78 10.33 8.71 -3.61
N GLY A 79 10.70 9.77 -2.91
CA GLY A 79 10.06 11.09 -3.05
C GLY A 79 10.52 11.88 -4.25
N TYR A 80 11.64 11.49 -4.88
CA TYR A 80 12.26 12.27 -5.98
C TYR A 80 12.40 13.76 -5.63
N GLY A 81 12.84 14.05 -4.40
CA GLY A 81 12.99 15.42 -3.88
C GLY A 81 11.71 16.06 -3.35
N LYS A 82 10.58 15.33 -3.29
CA LYS A 82 9.32 15.79 -2.70
C LYS A 82 9.01 15.06 -1.40
N PRO A 83 8.25 15.66 -0.47
CA PRO A 83 7.80 14.98 0.75
C PRO A 83 7.00 13.73 0.44
N THR A 84 7.16 12.72 1.29
CA THR A 84 6.43 11.46 1.18
C THR A 84 5.52 11.24 2.37
N VAL A 85 4.45 10.50 2.19
CA VAL A 85 3.56 10.09 3.29
C VAL A 85 4.30 9.25 4.36
N PHE A 86 5.48 8.69 4.06
CA PHE A 86 6.24 7.88 5.00
C PHE A 86 7.11 8.70 5.94
N ASP A 87 7.41 9.97 5.61
CA ASP A 87 8.31 10.83 6.38
C ASP A 87 7.72 11.19 7.75
N ASN A 88 6.38 11.25 7.85
CA ASN A 88 5.65 11.60 9.05
C ASN A 88 5.15 10.38 9.86
N LEU A 89 5.48 9.15 9.44
CA LEU A 89 5.03 7.95 10.15
C LEU A 89 5.98 7.58 11.29
N PRO A 90 5.47 7.05 12.40
CA PRO A 90 6.31 6.57 13.49
C PRO A 90 7.28 5.49 13.03
N ILE A 91 8.49 5.50 13.57
CA ILE A 91 9.48 4.47 13.27
C ILE A 91 9.02 3.11 13.81
N LEU A 92 9.14 2.09 13.00
CA LEU A 92 8.89 0.71 13.40
C LEU A 92 10.21 -0.05 13.58
N LYS A 93 10.30 -0.84 14.66
CA LYS A 93 11.38 -1.82 14.86
C LYS A 93 10.96 -3.14 14.24
N ASN A 94 11.85 -3.77 13.47
CA ASN A 94 11.67 -5.11 12.85
C ASN A 94 10.38 -5.27 12.00
N SER A 95 9.90 -4.18 11.43
CA SER A 95 8.77 -4.19 10.51
C SER A 95 8.75 -2.89 9.69
N ARG A 96 7.83 -2.79 8.73
CA ARG A 96 7.70 -1.60 7.88
C ARG A 96 6.25 -1.24 7.65
N TRP A 97 5.97 0.04 7.43
CA TRP A 97 4.67 0.50 6.99
C TRP A 97 4.39 0.12 5.53
N VAL A 98 3.17 -0.30 5.30
CA VAL A 98 2.58 -0.53 3.98
C VAL A 98 1.36 0.39 3.88
N ALA A 99 1.32 1.24 2.87
CA ALA A 99 0.15 2.05 2.57
C ALA A 99 -0.98 1.16 2.03
N LEU A 100 -2.20 1.33 2.54
CA LEU A 100 -3.38 0.58 2.14
C LEU A 100 -4.14 1.30 1.03
N GLY A 101 -3.45 1.62 -0.03
CA GLY A 101 -3.92 2.40 -1.15
C GLY A 101 -2.96 3.55 -1.46
N ARG A 102 -3.37 4.39 -2.39
CA ARG A 102 -2.63 5.59 -2.78
C ARG A 102 -3.61 6.71 -3.07
N LEU A 103 -3.18 7.90 -2.78
CA LEU A 103 -3.79 9.14 -3.24
C LEU A 103 -2.72 9.91 -4.03
N ASP A 104 -3.14 10.59 -5.07
CA ASP A 104 -2.24 11.40 -5.89
C ASP A 104 -1.71 12.60 -5.10
N ILE A 105 -0.64 13.20 -5.60
CA ILE A 105 0.03 14.33 -4.92
C ILE A 105 -0.91 15.49 -4.63
N ASN A 106 -1.84 15.75 -5.54
CA ASN A 106 -2.83 16.83 -5.43
C ASN A 106 -4.13 16.41 -4.72
N THR A 107 -4.21 15.18 -4.24
CA THR A 107 -5.38 14.66 -3.51
C THR A 107 -5.08 14.63 -2.02
N SER A 108 -6.00 15.13 -1.21
CA SER A 108 -5.97 15.00 0.25
C SER A 108 -7.02 14.01 0.73
N GLY A 109 -6.86 13.49 1.95
CA GLY A 109 -7.87 12.67 2.58
C GLY A 109 -7.34 11.44 3.30
N LEU A 110 -8.22 10.49 3.56
CA LEU A 110 -7.94 9.30 4.34
C LEU A 110 -6.97 8.35 3.64
N LEU A 111 -5.89 8.04 4.31
CA LEU A 111 -4.94 7.00 3.91
C LEU A 111 -4.64 6.11 5.13
N LEU A 112 -4.67 4.82 4.93
CA LEU A 112 -4.38 3.84 5.98
C LEU A 112 -2.99 3.26 5.80
N PHE A 113 -2.29 3.00 6.91
CA PHE A 113 -1.02 2.29 6.93
C PHE A 113 -1.08 1.14 7.91
N SER A 114 -0.52 0.00 7.53
CA SER A 114 -0.36 -1.12 8.44
C SER A 114 1.00 -1.80 8.25
N ASN A 115 1.52 -2.40 9.31
CA ASN A 115 2.65 -3.33 9.21
C ASN A 115 2.19 -4.78 9.06
N ASP A 116 0.87 -5.04 9.03
CA ASP A 116 0.30 -6.35 8.75
C ASP A 116 0.00 -6.49 7.25
N GLY A 117 0.85 -7.23 6.54
CA GLY A 117 0.67 -7.46 5.11
C GLY A 117 -0.55 -8.32 4.76
N VAL A 118 -1.12 -9.06 5.71
CA VAL A 118 -2.37 -9.83 5.51
C VAL A 118 -3.56 -8.87 5.52
N LEU A 119 -3.62 -7.99 6.52
CA LEU A 119 -4.63 -6.94 6.60
C LEU A 119 -4.56 -6.02 5.38
N ALA A 120 -3.34 -5.57 5.02
CA ALA A 120 -3.13 -4.73 3.86
C ALA A 120 -3.71 -5.38 2.58
N ASN A 121 -3.42 -6.67 2.36
CA ASN A 121 -3.95 -7.38 1.20
C ASN A 121 -5.48 -7.51 1.23
N LYS A 122 -6.10 -7.70 2.41
CA LYS A 122 -7.56 -7.78 2.54
C LYS A 122 -8.25 -6.47 2.14
N ILE A 123 -7.63 -5.32 2.42
CA ILE A 123 -8.22 -4.00 2.15
C ILE A 123 -7.92 -3.54 0.72
N ILE A 124 -6.69 -3.79 0.21
CA ILE A 124 -6.27 -3.26 -1.09
C ILE A 124 -6.79 -4.12 -2.25
N HIS A 125 -6.90 -5.43 -2.06
CA HIS A 125 -7.10 -6.37 -3.17
C HIS A 125 -8.46 -6.15 -3.86
N PRO A 126 -8.51 -5.92 -5.19
CA PRO A 126 -9.74 -5.61 -5.91
C PRO A 126 -10.89 -6.60 -5.69
N LYS A 127 -10.56 -7.91 -5.57
CA LYS A 127 -11.56 -8.97 -5.30
C LYS A 127 -12.30 -8.81 -3.97
N LYS A 128 -11.81 -7.97 -3.06
CA LYS A 128 -12.46 -7.73 -1.76
C LYS A 128 -13.50 -6.62 -1.82
N GLN A 129 -13.53 -5.86 -2.90
CA GLN A 129 -14.54 -4.84 -3.19
C GLN A 129 -14.82 -3.90 -2.01
N VAL A 130 -13.75 -3.52 -1.28
CA VAL A 130 -13.88 -2.54 -0.20
C VAL A 130 -14.27 -1.21 -0.84
N GLU A 131 -15.42 -0.69 -0.48
CA GLU A 131 -15.92 0.59 -0.99
C GLU A 131 -15.02 1.75 -0.59
N ARG A 132 -14.93 2.74 -1.47
CA ARG A 132 -14.18 3.98 -1.27
C ARG A 132 -15.02 5.14 -1.76
N GLU A 133 -15.16 6.14 -0.91
CA GLU A 133 -15.87 7.36 -1.24
C GLU A 133 -14.87 8.48 -1.53
N TYR A 134 -15.15 9.28 -2.55
CA TYR A 134 -14.33 10.40 -2.97
C TYR A 134 -15.18 11.63 -3.19
N LEU A 135 -14.78 12.75 -2.62
CA LEU A 135 -15.32 14.05 -2.99
C LEU A 135 -14.48 14.64 -4.12
N ALA A 136 -15.03 14.73 -5.31
CA ALA A 136 -14.34 15.26 -6.48
C ALA A 136 -14.84 16.67 -6.81
N ARG A 137 -13.93 17.64 -6.88
CA ARG A 137 -14.21 18.96 -7.45
C ARG A 137 -13.92 18.94 -8.94
N ILE A 138 -14.93 19.21 -9.74
CA ILE A 138 -14.83 19.22 -11.21
C ILE A 138 -15.01 20.64 -11.74
N ARG A 139 -14.49 20.90 -12.93
CA ARG A 139 -14.72 22.16 -13.65
C ARG A 139 -16.01 22.03 -14.49
N GLY A 140 -16.91 23.00 -14.35
CA GLY A 140 -18.19 23.02 -15.05
C GLY A 140 -19.27 22.19 -14.31
N LYS A 141 -20.41 22.00 -15.01
CA LYS A 141 -21.56 21.26 -14.48
C LYS A 141 -21.82 20.03 -15.36
N PRO A 142 -21.64 18.81 -14.83
CA PRO A 142 -21.92 17.61 -15.63
C PRO A 142 -23.41 17.49 -15.91
N SER A 143 -23.76 17.00 -17.10
CA SER A 143 -25.14 16.66 -17.43
C SER A 143 -25.55 15.34 -16.75
N GLU A 144 -26.84 15.09 -16.62
CA GLU A 144 -27.34 13.80 -16.12
C GLU A 144 -26.86 12.63 -16.99
N LYS A 145 -26.81 12.84 -18.31
CA LYS A 145 -26.30 11.84 -19.27
C LYS A 145 -24.81 11.49 -19.00
N ASP A 146 -24.00 12.45 -18.56
CA ASP A 146 -22.59 12.19 -18.24
C ASP A 146 -22.47 11.39 -16.95
N LEU A 147 -23.29 11.69 -15.94
CA LEU A 147 -23.33 10.93 -14.70
C LEU A 147 -23.82 9.49 -14.94
N GLU A 148 -24.88 9.31 -15.75
CA GLU A 148 -25.34 7.98 -16.15
C GLU A 148 -24.27 7.16 -16.86
N LYS A 149 -23.47 7.77 -17.74
CA LYS A 149 -22.35 7.09 -18.41
C LYS A 149 -21.33 6.58 -17.40
N LEU A 150 -20.99 7.38 -16.38
CA LEU A 150 -20.04 6.99 -15.33
C LEU A 150 -20.58 5.82 -14.47
N LEU A 151 -21.90 5.79 -14.22
CA LEU A 151 -22.55 4.69 -13.51
C LEU A 151 -22.66 3.43 -14.37
N LYS A 152 -22.88 3.56 -15.67
CA LYS A 152 -22.86 2.42 -16.62
C LYS A 152 -21.45 1.89 -16.85
N GLY A 153 -20.45 2.73 -16.69
CA GLY A 153 -19.04 2.44 -16.86
C GLY A 153 -18.46 2.99 -18.14
N ILE A 154 -17.21 3.35 -18.07
CA ILE A 154 -16.43 3.89 -19.19
C ILE A 154 -15.17 3.07 -19.39
N LYS A 155 -14.75 2.94 -20.63
CA LYS A 155 -13.47 2.32 -20.98
C LYS A 155 -12.41 3.40 -21.05
N ILE A 156 -11.37 3.27 -20.23
CA ILE A 156 -10.20 4.12 -20.25
C ILE A 156 -9.01 3.23 -20.58
N GLU A 157 -8.41 3.43 -21.72
CA GLU A 157 -7.34 2.57 -22.27
C GLU A 157 -7.77 1.09 -22.32
N LYS A 158 -7.22 0.25 -21.43
CA LYS A 158 -7.52 -1.18 -21.33
C LYS A 158 -8.49 -1.54 -20.23
N ASP A 159 -8.78 -0.59 -19.34
CA ASP A 159 -9.59 -0.81 -18.15
C ASP A 159 -11.02 -0.35 -18.35
N PHE A 160 -11.96 -1.13 -17.82
CA PHE A 160 -13.37 -0.75 -17.72
C PHE A 160 -13.65 -0.31 -16.29
N LEU A 161 -13.99 0.97 -16.13
CA LEU A 161 -14.17 1.62 -14.84
C LEU A 161 -15.61 2.11 -14.70
N LYS A 162 -16.18 1.94 -13.53
CA LYS A 162 -17.51 2.47 -13.19
C LYS A 162 -17.57 2.89 -11.72
N PHE A 163 -18.43 3.85 -11.44
CA PHE A 163 -18.82 4.16 -10.07
C PHE A 163 -20.01 3.29 -9.64
N THR A 164 -20.07 2.98 -8.36
CA THR A 164 -21.23 2.28 -7.77
C THR A 164 -22.37 3.25 -7.51
N ASP A 165 -22.04 4.49 -7.12
CA ASP A 165 -22.97 5.56 -6.86
C ASP A 165 -22.29 6.92 -7.10
N ILE A 166 -23.10 7.94 -7.43
CA ILE A 166 -22.66 9.33 -7.61
C ILE A 166 -23.69 10.25 -6.98
N VAL A 167 -23.30 10.94 -5.94
CA VAL A 167 -24.11 11.94 -5.26
C VAL A 167 -23.60 13.33 -5.58
N ARG A 168 -24.47 14.25 -5.97
CA ARG A 168 -24.11 15.65 -6.11
C ARG A 168 -23.99 16.29 -4.74
N ALA A 169 -22.78 16.69 -4.35
CA ALA A 169 -22.60 17.53 -3.19
C ALA A 169 -23.07 18.94 -3.52
N VAL A 170 -23.99 19.45 -2.76
CA VAL A 170 -24.44 20.85 -2.88
C VAL A 170 -23.33 21.74 -2.31
N SER A 171 -22.96 22.76 -3.06
CA SER A 171 -21.93 23.73 -2.69
C SER A 171 -22.39 24.65 -1.55
N TYR A 172 -22.75 24.10 -0.44
CA TYR A 172 -22.93 24.85 0.79
C TYR A 172 -22.17 24.16 1.89
N THR A 173 -21.12 24.84 2.34
CA THR A 173 -21.00 25.05 3.76
C THR A 173 -19.56 25.13 4.20
N HIS A 174 -19.31 26.14 4.83
CA HIS A 174 -18.52 26.09 6.05
C HIS A 174 -19.22 25.18 7.06
N LEU A 175 -18.81 23.94 7.17
CA LEU A 175 -19.07 23.12 8.35
C LEU A 175 -18.11 23.63 9.43
N THR A 176 -18.55 24.59 10.19
CA THR A 176 -18.00 24.85 11.52
C THR A 176 -18.45 23.68 12.39
N LEU A 177 -17.55 22.76 12.66
CA LEU A 177 -17.72 21.82 13.77
C LEU A 177 -17.61 22.61 15.08
N PRO A 178 -18.47 22.34 16.05
CA PRO A 178 -18.39 22.93 17.37
C PRO A 178 -17.12 22.54 18.12
#